data_8c0777856caaf50c2bf9e0c0be056cf2
#
_entry.id   8c0777856caaf50c2bf9e0c0be056cf2
#
_cell.length_a   1.000
_cell.length_b   1.000
_cell.length_c   1.000
_cell.angle_alpha   90.00
_cell.angle_beta   90.00
_cell.angle_gamma   90.00
#
_symmetry.space_group_name_H-M   'P 1'
#
loop_
_entity.id
_entity.type
_entity.pdbx_description
1 polymer ?
#
loop_
_entity_poly.entity_id
_entity_poly.type
_entity_poly.pdbx_seq_one_letter_code
_entity_poly.pdbx_strand_id
1 'polypeptide(L)'
;MLPLQLDAIANAVDVAAIAVTVVRFVAGFVAVLLLGKLVLIPGLRRVVRARGFDEAVLSLGTNVLNAVVWVAAVAIGFAVAGYGSFLSAFAVFGGAIALAVGFAAQELLGNFVAGVFILKDKPFEVGDWIEWNGNSGRVEEIDLRVSRVRTFDNELVTVPNGDLANSAVTNPVAYDTLRQKFVFGIGYDDDIDEATDIIVEEAEAHEEILDDPGVSVRLVELGDSAVGLQSRWWIADPDRGDFVRVRSEYVTAVKESFDDAGIDMPYVHRQLTGSVEVIEEVAAE
;
A
#
# COMPACT_ATOMS: atom_id res chain seq x y z
N MET A 1 -64.13 -51.97 20.24
CA MET A 1 -64.15 -50.59 20.84
C MET A 1 -62.92 -50.15 21.57
N LEU A 2 -61.95 -51.04 21.88
CA LEU A 2 -60.64 -50.66 22.51
C LEU A 2 -59.65 -49.94 21.61
N PRO A 3 -59.46 -50.20 20.29
CA PRO A 3 -58.46 -49.60 19.49
C PRO A 3 -58.65 -48.09 19.31
N LEU A 4 -59.84 -47.60 19.16
CA LEU A 4 -60.14 -46.17 18.95
C LEU A 4 -59.80 -45.27 20.16
N GLN A 5 -59.79 -45.81 21.38
CA GLN A 5 -59.33 -45.05 22.55
C GLN A 5 -57.84 -44.95 22.69
N LEU A 6 -57.07 -45.96 22.25
CA LEU A 6 -55.63 -45.93 22.26
C LEU A 6 -55.05 -44.93 21.22
N ASP A 7 -55.72 -44.89 20.05
CA ASP A 7 -55.33 -43.91 19.01
C ASP A 7 -55.68 -42.48 19.43
N ALA A 8 -56.77 -42.23 20.15
CA ALA A 8 -57.11 -40.92 20.68
C ALA A 8 -56.17 -40.48 21.81
N ILE A 9 -55.67 -41.39 22.63
CA ILE A 9 -54.66 -41.11 23.68
C ILE A 9 -53.28 -40.86 23.08
N ALA A 10 -52.88 -41.67 22.10
CA ALA A 10 -51.63 -41.47 21.40
C ALA A 10 -51.57 -40.09 20.70
N ASN A 11 -52.66 -39.70 20.00
CA ASN A 11 -52.77 -38.39 19.36
C ASN A 11 -52.77 -37.22 20.37
N ALA A 12 -53.41 -37.40 21.56
CA ALA A 12 -53.42 -36.37 22.59
C ALA A 12 -52.03 -36.18 23.23
N VAL A 13 -51.28 -37.24 23.40
CA VAL A 13 -49.87 -37.17 23.88
C VAL A 13 -48.98 -36.48 22.86
N ASP A 14 -49.12 -36.75 21.57
CA ASP A 14 -48.37 -36.08 20.50
C ASP A 14 -48.71 -34.59 20.42
N VAL A 15 -49.95 -34.20 20.54
CA VAL A 15 -50.35 -32.78 20.53
C VAL A 15 -49.78 -32.01 21.72
N ALA A 16 -49.74 -32.59 22.92
CA ALA A 16 -49.14 -31.96 24.09
C ALA A 16 -47.62 -31.80 23.93
N ALA A 17 -46.93 -32.80 23.40
CA ALA A 17 -45.50 -32.74 23.12
C ALA A 17 -45.15 -31.66 22.08
N ILE A 18 -45.95 -31.57 21.01
CA ILE A 18 -45.80 -30.54 19.99
C ILE A 18 -46.02 -29.15 20.61
N ALA A 19 -47.07 -28.97 21.42
CA ALA A 19 -47.35 -27.69 22.07
C ALA A 19 -46.18 -27.22 22.96
N VAL A 20 -45.59 -28.09 23.77
CA VAL A 20 -44.43 -27.80 24.61
C VAL A 20 -43.21 -27.41 23.75
N THR A 21 -42.98 -28.10 22.67
CA THR A 21 -41.89 -27.83 21.72
C THR A 21 -42.03 -26.44 21.07
N VAL A 22 -43.27 -26.12 20.62
CA VAL A 22 -43.56 -24.80 20.05
C VAL A 22 -43.38 -23.69 21.08
N VAL A 23 -43.86 -23.89 22.31
CA VAL A 23 -43.68 -22.90 23.39
C VAL A 23 -42.19 -22.67 23.69
N ARG A 24 -41.39 -23.72 23.77
CA ARG A 24 -39.94 -23.61 23.96
C ARG A 24 -39.25 -22.86 22.82
N PHE A 25 -39.63 -23.19 21.58
CA PHE A 25 -39.12 -22.48 20.41
C PHE A 25 -39.41 -20.97 20.48
N VAL A 26 -40.69 -20.63 20.68
CA VAL A 26 -41.17 -19.26 20.75
C VAL A 26 -40.46 -18.49 21.89
N ALA A 27 -40.33 -19.12 23.06
CA ALA A 27 -39.66 -18.52 24.21
C ALA A 27 -38.20 -18.20 23.89
N GLY A 28 -37.43 -19.15 23.35
CA GLY A 28 -36.03 -18.96 22.95
C GLY A 28 -35.88 -17.91 21.86
N PHE A 29 -36.71 -17.99 20.82
CA PHE A 29 -36.73 -17.06 19.70
C PHE A 29 -37.00 -15.61 20.15
N VAL A 30 -38.08 -15.40 20.92
CA VAL A 30 -38.47 -14.07 21.43
C VAL A 30 -37.40 -13.52 22.38
N ALA A 31 -36.85 -14.36 23.25
CA ALA A 31 -35.77 -13.89 24.17
C ALA A 31 -34.59 -13.33 23.41
N VAL A 32 -34.10 -14.00 22.36
CA VAL A 32 -32.99 -13.52 21.53
C VAL A 32 -33.37 -12.27 20.74
N LEU A 33 -34.58 -12.21 20.18
CA LEU A 33 -35.06 -11.00 19.48
C LEU A 33 -35.13 -9.79 20.43
N LEU A 34 -35.62 -9.97 21.64
CA LEU A 34 -35.73 -8.91 22.64
C LEU A 34 -34.32 -8.44 23.04
N LEU A 35 -33.37 -9.36 23.31
CA LEU A 35 -32.00 -9.03 23.61
C LEU A 35 -31.35 -8.23 22.45
N GLY A 36 -31.53 -8.71 21.22
CA GLY A 36 -31.03 -8.05 20.03
C GLY A 36 -31.58 -6.64 19.85
N LYS A 37 -32.90 -6.50 19.88
CA LYS A 37 -33.59 -5.23 19.63
C LYS A 37 -33.47 -4.21 20.78
N LEU A 38 -33.43 -4.67 22.02
CA LEU A 38 -33.43 -3.79 23.20
C LEU A 38 -32.01 -3.47 23.69
N VAL A 39 -31.04 -4.34 23.42
CA VAL A 39 -29.68 -4.17 23.94
C VAL A 39 -28.66 -3.98 22.82
N LEU A 40 -28.55 -4.95 21.89
CA LEU A 40 -27.46 -4.96 20.90
C LEU A 40 -27.60 -3.84 19.87
N ILE A 41 -28.78 -3.68 19.25
CA ILE A 41 -29.01 -2.66 18.23
C ILE A 41 -28.91 -1.24 18.82
N PRO A 42 -29.54 -0.89 19.96
CA PRO A 42 -29.36 0.43 20.56
C PRO A 42 -27.93 0.67 21.03
N GLY A 43 -27.25 -0.36 21.55
CA GLY A 43 -25.83 -0.29 21.93
C GLY A 43 -24.95 0.09 20.74
N LEU A 44 -25.09 -0.62 19.60
CA LEU A 44 -24.37 -0.30 18.38
C LEU A 44 -24.64 1.13 17.91
N ARG A 45 -25.92 1.55 17.88
CA ARG A 45 -26.30 2.91 17.47
C ARG A 45 -25.64 3.98 18.36
N ARG A 46 -25.56 3.72 19.67
CA ARG A 46 -24.94 4.64 20.62
C ARG A 46 -23.44 4.78 20.38
N VAL A 47 -22.74 3.67 20.17
CA VAL A 47 -21.28 3.65 19.89
C VAL A 47 -20.96 4.31 18.55
N VAL A 48 -21.69 3.99 17.49
CA VAL A 48 -21.43 4.54 16.14
C VAL A 48 -21.67 6.06 16.12
N ARG A 49 -22.76 6.53 16.76
CA ARG A 49 -23.04 7.97 16.87
C ARG A 49 -22.03 8.72 17.74
N ALA A 50 -21.57 8.10 18.84
CA ALA A 50 -20.57 8.71 19.71
C ALA A 50 -19.20 8.90 19.01
N ARG A 51 -18.93 8.13 17.97
CA ARG A 51 -17.70 8.21 17.15
C ARG A 51 -17.85 9.08 15.90
N GLY A 52 -19.01 9.68 15.66
CA GLY A 52 -19.21 10.60 14.53
C GLY A 52 -19.27 9.95 13.13
N PHE A 53 -19.55 8.65 13.07
CA PHE A 53 -19.71 7.99 11.76
C PHE A 53 -21.00 8.41 11.05
N ASP A 54 -20.95 8.40 9.72
CA ASP A 54 -22.09 8.73 8.84
C ASP A 54 -23.30 7.84 9.05
N GLU A 55 -24.49 8.37 8.74
CA GLU A 55 -25.75 7.61 8.86
C GLU A 55 -25.79 6.38 7.93
N ALA A 56 -25.06 6.40 6.82
CA ALA A 56 -24.92 5.25 5.92
C ALA A 56 -24.25 4.07 6.64
N VAL A 57 -23.16 4.30 7.38
CA VAL A 57 -22.46 3.28 8.18
C VAL A 57 -23.37 2.76 9.28
N LEU A 58 -24.11 3.66 9.94
CA LEU A 58 -25.08 3.30 10.98
C LEU A 58 -26.19 2.38 10.44
N SER A 59 -26.75 2.72 9.27
CA SER A 59 -27.83 1.94 8.64
C SER A 59 -27.34 0.55 8.20
N LEU A 60 -26.17 0.49 7.57
CA LEU A 60 -25.55 -0.79 7.16
C LEU A 60 -25.26 -1.68 8.38
N GLY A 61 -24.60 -1.15 9.39
CA GLY A 61 -24.28 -1.89 10.62
C GLY A 61 -25.52 -2.39 11.36
N THR A 62 -26.57 -1.56 11.44
CA THR A 62 -27.82 -1.98 12.08
C THR A 62 -28.58 -3.04 11.28
N ASN A 63 -28.54 -2.98 9.94
CA ASN A 63 -29.18 -3.99 9.08
C ASN A 63 -28.46 -5.34 9.17
N VAL A 64 -27.11 -5.33 9.11
CA VAL A 64 -26.30 -6.54 9.28
C VAL A 64 -26.53 -7.15 10.66
N LEU A 65 -26.44 -6.35 11.73
CA LEU A 65 -26.69 -6.84 13.09
C LEU A 65 -28.12 -7.37 13.25
N ASN A 66 -29.11 -6.73 12.65
CA ASN A 66 -30.49 -7.20 12.68
C ASN A 66 -30.63 -8.57 11.98
N ALA A 67 -30.00 -8.75 10.81
CA ALA A 67 -30.00 -10.05 10.11
C ALA A 67 -29.32 -11.15 10.98
N VAL A 68 -28.21 -10.86 11.62
CA VAL A 68 -27.53 -11.79 12.54
C VAL A 68 -28.43 -12.14 13.74
N VAL A 69 -29.11 -11.16 14.33
CA VAL A 69 -30.05 -11.38 15.45
C VAL A 69 -31.19 -12.29 15.02
N TRP A 70 -31.75 -12.12 13.81
CA TRP A 70 -32.82 -13.00 13.30
C TRP A 70 -32.35 -14.44 13.11
N VAL A 71 -31.15 -14.62 12.50
CA VAL A 71 -30.58 -15.96 12.31
C VAL A 71 -30.28 -16.62 13.66
N ALA A 72 -29.69 -15.88 14.61
CA ALA A 72 -29.43 -16.37 15.96
C ALA A 72 -30.70 -16.72 16.70
N ALA A 73 -31.75 -15.92 16.56
CA ALA A 73 -33.05 -16.18 17.20
C ALA A 73 -33.69 -17.51 16.70
N VAL A 74 -33.66 -17.73 15.39
CA VAL A 74 -34.13 -19.00 14.79
C VAL A 74 -33.28 -20.17 15.29
N ALA A 75 -31.97 -20.05 15.27
CA ALA A 75 -31.05 -21.10 15.68
C ALA A 75 -31.25 -21.49 17.16
N ILE A 76 -31.27 -20.49 18.05
CA ILE A 76 -31.47 -20.72 19.50
C ILE A 76 -32.89 -21.22 19.79
N GLY A 77 -33.89 -20.72 19.07
CA GLY A 77 -35.27 -21.23 19.17
C GLY A 77 -35.32 -22.75 18.92
N PHE A 78 -34.68 -23.23 17.85
CA PHE A 78 -34.62 -24.69 17.56
C PHE A 78 -33.80 -25.44 18.63
N ALA A 79 -32.70 -24.88 19.10
CA ALA A 79 -31.90 -25.52 20.14
C ALA A 79 -32.68 -25.73 21.44
N VAL A 80 -33.43 -24.69 21.91
CA VAL A 80 -34.24 -24.71 23.12
C VAL A 80 -35.48 -25.65 22.95
N ALA A 81 -35.99 -25.75 21.72
CA ALA A 81 -37.05 -26.67 21.37
C ALA A 81 -36.66 -28.15 21.38
N GLY A 82 -35.37 -28.48 21.54
CA GLY A 82 -34.85 -29.84 21.55
C GLY A 82 -34.38 -30.39 20.21
N TYR A 83 -34.35 -29.54 19.17
CA TYR A 83 -33.89 -29.87 17.82
C TYR A 83 -32.40 -29.51 17.62
N GLY A 84 -31.55 -29.79 18.60
CA GLY A 84 -30.10 -29.52 18.53
C GLY A 84 -29.39 -30.21 17.36
N SER A 85 -29.88 -31.39 16.93
CA SER A 85 -29.36 -32.07 15.72
C SER A 85 -29.64 -31.29 14.42
N PHE A 86 -30.73 -30.53 14.38
CA PHE A 86 -31.06 -29.66 13.26
C PHE A 86 -30.06 -28.49 13.17
N LEU A 87 -29.61 -28.03 14.34
CA LEU A 87 -28.63 -26.97 14.44
C LEU A 87 -27.29 -27.36 13.83
N SER A 88 -26.86 -28.63 13.98
CA SER A 88 -25.62 -29.11 13.39
C SER A 88 -25.61 -29.09 11.86
N ALA A 89 -26.78 -29.39 11.23
CA ALA A 89 -26.91 -29.24 9.78
C ALA A 89 -26.81 -27.78 9.33
N PHE A 90 -27.48 -26.86 10.05
CA PHE A 90 -27.36 -25.40 9.76
C PHE A 90 -25.97 -24.85 10.08
N ALA A 91 -25.24 -25.41 11.05
CA ALA A 91 -23.87 -24.98 11.37
C ALA A 91 -22.92 -25.20 10.18
N VAL A 92 -23.08 -26.28 9.41
CA VAL A 92 -22.28 -26.55 8.22
C VAL A 92 -22.54 -25.48 7.14
N PHE A 93 -23.81 -25.16 6.87
CA PHE A 93 -24.16 -24.10 5.92
C PHE A 93 -23.72 -22.72 6.42
N GLY A 94 -23.91 -22.43 7.71
CA GLY A 94 -23.46 -21.19 8.34
C GLY A 94 -21.94 -21.04 8.27
N GLY A 95 -21.21 -22.13 8.48
CA GLY A 95 -19.76 -22.17 8.32
C GLY A 95 -19.30 -21.89 6.87
N ALA A 96 -19.98 -22.49 5.90
CA ALA A 96 -19.69 -22.22 4.48
C ALA A 96 -19.97 -20.76 4.09
N ILE A 97 -21.09 -20.19 4.55
CA ILE A 97 -21.41 -18.78 4.34
C ILE A 97 -20.39 -17.88 5.03
N ALA A 98 -20.02 -18.17 6.29
CA ALA A 98 -19.03 -17.39 7.03
C ALA A 98 -17.67 -17.42 6.33
N LEU A 99 -17.26 -18.58 5.79
CA LEU A 99 -16.04 -18.72 5.02
C LEU A 99 -16.09 -17.89 3.72
N ALA A 100 -17.19 -17.97 2.99
CA ALA A 100 -17.38 -17.19 1.77
C ALA A 100 -17.33 -15.67 2.02
N VAL A 101 -18.00 -15.21 3.09
CA VAL A 101 -17.96 -13.80 3.52
C VAL A 101 -16.55 -13.41 3.99
N GLY A 102 -15.86 -14.30 4.71
CA GLY A 102 -14.48 -14.10 5.13
C GLY A 102 -13.52 -13.89 3.95
N PHE A 103 -13.62 -14.75 2.93
CA PHE A 103 -12.84 -14.58 1.69
C PHE A 103 -13.22 -13.29 0.94
N ALA A 104 -14.50 -12.95 0.86
CA ALA A 104 -14.94 -11.70 0.22
C ALA A 104 -14.44 -10.44 0.97
N ALA A 105 -14.26 -10.52 2.28
CA ALA A 105 -13.76 -9.42 3.11
C ALA A 105 -12.24 -9.42 3.31
N GLN A 106 -11.53 -10.44 2.84
CA GLN A 106 -10.10 -10.64 3.11
C GLN A 106 -9.24 -9.44 2.72
N GLU A 107 -9.47 -8.88 1.54
CA GLU A 107 -8.72 -7.72 1.05
C GLU A 107 -8.97 -6.47 1.92
N LEU A 108 -10.22 -6.23 2.32
CA LEU A 108 -10.57 -5.10 3.18
C LEU A 108 -9.89 -5.22 4.54
N LEU A 109 -9.92 -6.41 5.14
CA LEU A 109 -9.26 -6.69 6.41
C LEU A 109 -7.74 -6.60 6.28
N GLY A 110 -7.16 -7.09 5.19
CA GLY A 110 -5.74 -6.99 4.89
C GLY A 110 -5.27 -5.54 4.83
N ASN A 111 -5.99 -4.68 4.11
CA ASN A 111 -5.69 -3.25 4.04
C ASN A 111 -5.81 -2.54 5.40
N PHE A 112 -6.82 -2.91 6.20
CA PHE A 112 -6.98 -2.37 7.55
C PHE A 112 -5.82 -2.75 8.47
N VAL A 113 -5.44 -4.02 8.49
CA VAL A 113 -4.31 -4.53 9.29
C VAL A 113 -3.01 -3.87 8.84
N ALA A 114 -2.78 -3.75 7.52
CA ALA A 114 -1.63 -3.06 6.95
C ALA A 114 -1.57 -1.59 7.41
N GLY A 115 -2.70 -0.86 7.39
CA GLY A 115 -2.78 0.51 7.87
C GLY A 115 -2.40 0.65 9.35
N VAL A 116 -2.86 -0.27 10.19
CA VAL A 116 -2.48 -0.31 11.61
C VAL A 116 -0.96 -0.53 11.78
N PHE A 117 -0.36 -1.43 10.99
CA PHE A 117 1.10 -1.66 11.04
C PHE A 117 1.89 -0.46 10.53
N ILE A 118 1.48 0.17 9.43
CA ILE A 118 2.14 1.40 8.93
C ILE A 118 2.13 2.48 10.01
N LEU A 119 0.97 2.74 10.64
CA LEU A 119 0.83 3.75 11.70
C LEU A 119 1.63 3.41 12.97
N LYS A 120 1.81 2.12 13.29
CA LYS A 120 2.52 1.66 14.48
C LYS A 120 4.02 1.59 14.27
N ASP A 121 4.46 0.93 13.19
CA ASP A 121 5.87 0.61 12.95
C ASP A 121 6.58 1.73 12.17
N LYS A 122 5.79 2.64 11.56
CA LYS A 122 6.23 3.87 10.88
C LYS A 122 7.39 3.66 9.89
N PRO A 123 7.25 2.77 8.91
CA PRO A 123 8.26 2.64 7.85
C PRO A 123 8.38 3.93 7.03
N PHE A 124 7.34 4.75 7.05
CA PHE A 124 7.27 6.13 6.56
C PHE A 124 6.18 6.88 7.34
N GLU A 125 6.25 8.21 7.36
CA GLU A 125 5.30 9.09 8.04
C GLU A 125 4.65 10.07 7.06
N VAL A 126 3.62 10.79 7.54
CA VAL A 126 3.03 11.89 6.78
C VAL A 126 4.06 12.99 6.60
N GLY A 127 4.27 13.40 5.36
CA GLY A 127 5.29 14.36 4.96
C GLY A 127 6.50 13.73 4.26
N ASP A 128 6.75 12.43 4.45
CA ASP A 128 7.86 11.74 3.83
C ASP A 128 7.71 11.63 2.30
N TRP A 129 8.84 11.68 1.63
CA TRP A 129 8.98 11.25 0.26
C TRP A 129 9.19 9.74 0.21
N ILE A 130 8.29 9.02 -0.48
CA ILE A 130 8.40 7.58 -0.68
C ILE A 130 8.40 7.22 -2.17
N GLU A 131 9.03 6.08 -2.46
CA GLU A 131 9.04 5.46 -3.79
C GLU A 131 8.57 4.00 -3.68
N TRP A 132 7.60 3.62 -4.52
CA TRP A 132 7.02 2.28 -4.52
C TRP A 132 6.52 1.91 -5.94
N ASN A 133 6.75 0.68 -6.37
CA ASN A 133 6.23 0.14 -7.64
C ASN A 133 6.40 1.10 -8.85
N GLY A 134 7.50 1.84 -8.91
CA GLY A 134 7.77 2.82 -9.97
C GLY A 134 7.08 4.18 -9.80
N ASN A 135 6.31 4.37 -8.75
CA ASN A 135 5.72 5.66 -8.38
C ASN A 135 6.60 6.36 -7.34
N SER A 136 6.46 7.67 -7.25
CA SER A 136 7.17 8.52 -6.29
C SER A 136 6.31 9.69 -5.86
N GLY A 137 6.32 10.06 -4.58
CA GLY A 137 5.56 11.19 -4.08
C GLY A 137 5.71 11.41 -2.59
N ARG A 138 5.07 12.48 -2.08
CA ARG A 138 5.02 12.82 -0.67
C ARG A 138 3.76 12.28 -0.02
N VAL A 139 3.88 11.62 1.09
CA VAL A 139 2.73 11.10 1.88
C VAL A 139 1.95 12.27 2.46
N GLU A 140 0.66 12.39 2.11
CA GLU A 140 -0.24 13.42 2.65
C GLU A 140 -1.05 12.94 3.83
N GLU A 141 -1.52 11.70 3.74
CA GLU A 141 -2.42 11.14 4.75
C GLU A 141 -2.30 9.61 4.79
N ILE A 142 -2.39 9.05 5.98
CA ILE A 142 -2.42 7.61 6.21
C ILE A 142 -3.72 7.28 6.94
N ASP A 143 -4.71 6.79 6.18
CA ASP A 143 -5.98 6.29 6.72
C ASP A 143 -5.87 4.80 7.07
N LEU A 144 -6.89 4.25 7.72
CA LEU A 144 -6.92 2.83 8.10
C LEU A 144 -6.86 1.85 6.93
N ARG A 145 -7.37 2.22 5.75
CA ARG A 145 -7.43 1.33 4.58
C ARG A 145 -6.53 1.77 3.43
N VAL A 146 -6.30 3.06 3.30
CA VAL A 146 -5.56 3.66 2.18
C VAL A 146 -4.61 4.72 2.71
N SER A 147 -3.50 4.91 2.00
CA SER A 147 -2.64 6.08 2.14
C SER A 147 -2.80 6.98 0.91
N ARG A 148 -2.75 8.29 1.13
CA ARG A 148 -2.80 9.29 0.06
C ARG A 148 -1.41 9.86 -0.13
N VAL A 149 -0.94 9.80 -1.36
CA VAL A 149 0.39 10.28 -1.75
C VAL A 149 0.23 11.30 -2.87
N ARG A 150 0.81 12.48 -2.69
CA ARG A 150 0.89 13.48 -3.75
C ARG A 150 2.16 13.28 -4.55
N THR A 151 2.01 13.07 -5.86
CA THR A 151 3.16 13.02 -6.77
C THR A 151 3.81 14.39 -6.92
N PHE A 152 5.01 14.42 -7.47
CA PHE A 152 5.72 15.68 -7.72
C PHE A 152 5.11 16.47 -8.90
N ASP A 153 4.22 15.84 -9.69
CA ASP A 153 3.40 16.49 -10.71
C ASP A 153 2.06 17.00 -10.14
N ASN A 154 1.93 17.02 -8.79
CA ASN A 154 0.75 17.49 -8.05
C ASN A 154 -0.51 16.64 -8.28
N GLU A 155 -0.36 15.35 -8.54
CA GLU A 155 -1.46 14.39 -8.64
C GLU A 155 -1.66 13.67 -7.30
N LEU A 156 -2.90 13.39 -6.93
CA LEU A 156 -3.23 12.61 -5.75
C LEU A 156 -3.39 11.13 -6.11
N VAL A 157 -2.50 10.31 -5.59
CA VAL A 157 -2.57 8.84 -5.71
C VAL A 157 -3.10 8.27 -4.40
N THR A 158 -4.21 7.53 -4.48
CA THR A 158 -4.76 6.79 -3.34
C THR A 158 -4.32 5.33 -3.44
N VAL A 159 -3.48 4.91 -2.51
CA VAL A 159 -2.86 3.58 -2.50
C VAL A 159 -3.49 2.72 -1.40
N PRO A 160 -3.99 1.51 -1.68
CA PRO A 160 -4.36 0.55 -0.65
C PRO A 160 -3.18 0.26 0.29
N ASN A 161 -3.39 0.29 1.60
CA ASN A 161 -2.30 0.08 2.55
C ASN A 161 -1.63 -1.30 2.41
N GLY A 162 -2.40 -2.31 1.98
CA GLY A 162 -1.87 -3.63 1.69
C GLY A 162 -0.81 -3.63 0.58
N ASP A 163 -0.95 -2.79 -0.42
CA ASP A 163 0.01 -2.69 -1.51
C ASP A 163 1.34 -2.10 -1.01
N LEU A 164 1.28 -1.09 -0.13
CA LEU A 164 2.48 -0.50 0.49
C LEU A 164 3.14 -1.47 1.49
N ALA A 165 2.34 -2.18 2.28
CA ALA A 165 2.85 -3.12 3.29
C ALA A 165 3.44 -4.40 2.70
N ASN A 166 2.97 -4.84 1.51
CA ASN A 166 3.41 -6.08 0.86
C ASN A 166 4.45 -5.85 -0.25
N SER A 167 4.80 -4.60 -0.58
CA SER A 167 5.84 -4.24 -1.54
C SER A 167 7.04 -3.61 -0.86
N ALA A 168 8.17 -3.56 -1.59
CA ALA A 168 9.29 -2.75 -1.14
C ALA A 168 8.93 -1.28 -1.29
N VAL A 169 9.06 -0.52 -0.22
CA VAL A 169 8.93 0.93 -0.18
C VAL A 169 10.31 1.50 0.14
N THR A 170 10.81 2.37 -0.73
CA THR A 170 12.01 3.16 -0.45
C THR A 170 11.58 4.49 0.17
N ASN A 171 12.15 4.82 1.32
CA ASN A 171 12.00 6.11 1.95
C ASN A 171 13.35 6.84 1.91
N PRO A 172 13.57 7.75 0.93
CA PRO A 172 14.83 8.46 0.79
C PRO A 172 15.13 9.42 1.95
N VAL A 173 14.10 9.83 2.69
CA VAL A 173 14.19 10.78 3.80
C VAL A 173 14.09 10.12 5.17
N ALA A 174 14.24 8.80 5.23
CA ALA A 174 14.21 8.04 6.49
C ALA A 174 15.41 8.32 7.40
N TYR A 175 16.49 8.86 6.86
CA TYR A 175 17.71 9.21 7.57
C TYR A 175 18.05 10.67 7.34
N ASP A 176 18.79 11.25 8.28
CA ASP A 176 19.20 12.66 8.24
C ASP A 176 20.15 12.97 7.06
N THR A 177 20.65 11.96 6.36
CA THR A 177 21.52 12.13 5.20
C THR A 177 21.10 11.23 4.04
N LEU A 178 21.21 11.74 2.81
CA LEU A 178 20.95 11.01 1.58
C LEU A 178 22.17 11.03 0.66
N ARG A 179 22.60 9.83 0.24
CA ARG A 179 23.65 9.71 -0.76
C ARG A 179 23.10 9.80 -2.17
N GLN A 180 23.60 10.78 -2.93
CA GLN A 180 23.37 10.89 -4.36
C GLN A 180 24.52 10.28 -5.17
N LYS A 181 24.28 10.00 -6.43
CA LYS A 181 25.26 9.50 -7.38
C LYS A 181 24.98 10.04 -8.78
N PHE A 182 26.05 10.34 -9.51
CA PHE A 182 25.99 10.71 -10.93
C PHE A 182 27.22 10.16 -11.64
N VAL A 183 27.09 9.81 -12.92
CA VAL A 183 28.20 9.33 -13.74
C VAL A 183 28.53 10.42 -14.75
N PHE A 184 29.73 10.94 -14.65
CA PHE A 184 30.33 11.84 -15.65
C PHE A 184 31.05 11.00 -16.69
N GLY A 185 30.81 11.26 -17.96
CA GLY A 185 31.51 10.60 -19.07
C GLY A 185 32.58 11.54 -19.61
N ILE A 186 33.83 11.09 -19.63
CA ILE A 186 34.95 11.79 -20.22
C ILE A 186 35.50 11.05 -21.43
N GLY A 187 36.28 11.73 -22.26
CA GLY A 187 36.95 11.12 -23.40
C GLY A 187 38.00 10.09 -23.00
N TYR A 188 38.36 9.20 -23.90
CA TYR A 188 39.38 8.17 -23.66
C TYR A 188 40.82 8.74 -23.62
N ASP A 189 41.02 9.92 -24.20
CA ASP A 189 42.30 10.61 -24.25
C ASP A 189 42.49 11.60 -23.10
N ASP A 190 41.43 11.81 -22.25
CA ASP A 190 41.45 12.71 -21.11
C ASP A 190 42.14 12.08 -19.90
N ASP A 191 42.73 12.94 -19.03
CA ASP A 191 43.33 12.52 -17.78
C ASP A 191 42.27 12.25 -16.73
N ILE A 192 42.18 10.98 -16.28
CA ILE A 192 41.19 10.50 -15.29
C ILE A 192 41.44 11.15 -13.92
N ASP A 193 42.68 11.39 -13.55
CA ASP A 193 43.05 11.97 -12.25
C ASP A 193 42.66 13.46 -12.24
N GLU A 194 42.96 14.23 -13.31
CA GLU A 194 42.52 15.61 -13.45
C GLU A 194 40.99 15.75 -13.44
N ALA A 195 40.28 14.90 -14.19
CA ALA A 195 38.81 14.89 -14.16
C ALA A 195 38.25 14.54 -12.77
N THR A 196 38.90 13.62 -12.07
CA THR A 196 38.51 13.24 -10.71
C THR A 196 38.68 14.38 -9.74
N ASP A 197 39.85 15.11 -9.82
CA ASP A 197 40.14 16.24 -8.95
C ASP A 197 39.12 17.37 -9.14
N ILE A 198 38.73 17.70 -10.38
CA ILE A 198 37.68 18.68 -10.68
C ILE A 198 36.34 18.25 -10.09
N ILE A 199 35.93 16.99 -10.28
CA ILE A 199 34.65 16.47 -9.72
C ILE A 199 34.65 16.59 -8.19
N VAL A 200 35.76 16.34 -7.53
CA VAL A 200 35.88 16.45 -6.07
C VAL A 200 35.87 17.92 -5.64
N GLU A 201 36.64 18.80 -6.29
CA GLU A 201 36.69 20.22 -5.97
C GLU A 201 35.35 20.92 -6.06
N GLU A 202 34.57 20.63 -7.13
CA GLU A 202 33.24 21.19 -7.30
C GLU A 202 32.25 20.67 -6.26
N ALA A 203 32.40 19.42 -5.81
CA ALA A 203 31.58 18.90 -4.72
C ALA A 203 31.91 19.56 -3.38
N GLU A 204 33.21 19.74 -3.07
CA GLU A 204 33.67 20.38 -1.84
C GLU A 204 33.37 21.89 -1.81
N ALA A 205 33.28 22.54 -2.97
CA ALA A 205 32.86 23.93 -3.09
C ALA A 205 31.36 24.17 -2.90
N HIS A 206 30.52 23.11 -2.98
CA HIS A 206 29.07 23.24 -2.90
C HIS A 206 28.58 23.23 -1.46
N GLU A 207 27.98 24.32 -0.97
CA GLU A 207 27.58 24.53 0.43
C GLU A 207 26.66 23.45 1.02
N GLU A 208 25.87 22.76 0.21
CA GLU A 208 24.89 21.75 0.66
C GLU A 208 25.36 20.31 0.45
N ILE A 209 26.55 20.12 -0.09
CA ILE A 209 27.19 18.80 -0.12
C ILE A 209 28.03 18.65 1.15
N LEU A 210 27.88 17.51 1.83
CA LEU A 210 28.57 17.26 3.09
C LEU A 210 30.05 16.93 2.89
N ASP A 211 30.87 17.48 3.78
CA ASP A 211 32.30 17.13 3.88
C ASP A 211 32.51 15.76 4.55
N ASP A 212 31.61 15.36 5.44
CA ASP A 212 31.65 14.08 6.14
C ASP A 212 30.22 13.45 6.18
N PRO A 213 30.01 12.33 5.47
CA PRO A 213 30.97 11.58 4.64
C PRO A 213 31.32 12.32 3.36
N GLY A 214 32.64 12.42 3.07
CA GLY A 214 33.17 13.14 1.92
C GLY A 214 32.74 12.52 0.57
N VAL A 215 32.90 13.33 -0.47
CA VAL A 215 32.70 12.91 -1.86
C VAL A 215 33.69 11.82 -2.27
N SER A 216 33.26 10.93 -3.12
CA SER A 216 34.10 9.88 -3.68
C SER A 216 33.83 9.67 -5.16
N VAL A 217 34.87 9.60 -5.96
CA VAL A 217 34.79 9.31 -7.39
C VAL A 217 35.39 7.94 -7.69
N ARG A 218 34.75 7.20 -8.59
CA ARG A 218 35.22 5.88 -9.02
C ARG A 218 34.97 5.71 -10.52
N LEU A 219 35.94 5.18 -11.22
CA LEU A 219 35.75 4.66 -12.57
C LEU A 219 34.84 3.46 -12.49
N VAL A 220 33.73 3.49 -13.18
CA VAL A 220 32.70 2.45 -13.15
C VAL A 220 32.44 1.80 -14.50
N GLU A 221 32.86 2.46 -15.59
CA GLU A 221 32.58 1.99 -16.94
C GLU A 221 33.64 2.46 -17.91
N LEU A 222 34.05 1.56 -18.82
CA LEU A 222 34.74 1.87 -20.05
C LEU A 222 33.72 1.63 -21.18
N GLY A 223 32.96 2.67 -21.49
CA GLY A 223 31.82 2.61 -22.41
C GLY A 223 32.23 2.72 -23.88
N ASP A 224 31.28 2.63 -24.78
CA ASP A 224 31.53 2.66 -26.24
C ASP A 224 32.14 3.99 -26.72
N SER A 225 31.91 5.08 -26.01
CA SER A 225 32.34 6.43 -26.42
C SER A 225 32.92 7.25 -25.28
N ALA A 226 32.83 6.82 -24.04
CA ALA A 226 33.24 7.56 -22.87
C ALA A 226 33.76 6.65 -21.75
N VAL A 227 34.61 7.19 -20.91
CA VAL A 227 35.04 6.63 -19.62
C VAL A 227 34.11 7.17 -18.55
N GLY A 228 33.39 6.29 -17.84
CA GLY A 228 32.42 6.67 -16.82
C GLY A 228 33.03 6.84 -15.43
N LEU A 229 33.04 8.06 -14.91
CA LEU A 229 33.43 8.41 -13.55
C LEU A 229 32.24 8.64 -12.68
N GLN A 230 31.97 7.75 -11.72
CA GLN A 230 30.84 7.89 -10.80
C GLN A 230 31.23 8.69 -9.57
N SER A 231 30.69 9.91 -9.47
CA SER A 231 30.68 10.69 -8.24
C SER A 231 29.58 10.22 -7.29
N ARG A 232 29.89 10.21 -6.00
CA ARG A 232 28.97 9.91 -4.90
C ARG A 232 29.17 10.94 -3.81
N TRP A 233 28.12 11.67 -3.48
CA TRP A 233 28.12 12.72 -2.46
C TRP A 233 26.91 12.60 -1.56
N TRP A 234 26.91 13.33 -0.46
CA TRP A 234 25.87 13.29 0.55
C TRP A 234 25.28 14.68 0.77
N ILE A 235 23.97 14.70 1.03
CA ILE A 235 23.24 15.91 1.45
C ILE A 235 22.57 15.66 2.79
N ALA A 236 22.46 16.71 3.64
CA ALA A 236 21.78 16.65 4.92
C ALA A 236 20.29 16.97 4.78
N ASP A 237 19.48 16.47 5.71
CA ASP A 237 18.04 16.75 5.85
C ASP A 237 17.29 16.83 4.51
N PRO A 238 17.42 15.79 3.66
CA PRO A 238 17.01 15.86 2.27
C PRO A 238 15.50 15.98 2.11
N ASP A 239 15.08 16.87 1.20
CA ASP A 239 13.78 16.79 0.59
C ASP A 239 13.91 16.56 -0.93
N ARG A 240 12.79 16.38 -1.63
CA ARG A 240 12.81 16.14 -3.08
C ARG A 240 13.29 17.37 -3.84
N GLY A 241 12.98 18.57 -3.37
CA GLY A 241 13.41 19.83 -3.99
C GLY A 241 14.93 19.97 -3.93
N ASP A 242 15.50 19.80 -2.75
CA ASP A 242 16.94 19.86 -2.52
C ASP A 242 17.68 18.76 -3.29
N PHE A 243 17.12 17.53 -3.31
CA PHE A 243 17.67 16.44 -4.10
C PHE A 243 17.86 16.80 -5.58
N VAL A 244 16.86 17.42 -6.20
CA VAL A 244 16.94 17.79 -7.63
C VAL A 244 17.80 19.01 -7.84
N ARG A 245 17.70 20.03 -6.98
CA ARG A 245 18.40 21.29 -7.09
C ARG A 245 19.91 21.09 -6.91
N VAL A 246 20.35 20.52 -5.78
CA VAL A 246 21.77 20.28 -5.48
C VAL A 246 22.43 19.44 -6.58
N ARG A 247 21.73 18.37 -7.02
CA ARG A 247 22.22 17.55 -8.13
C ARG A 247 22.41 18.36 -9.41
N SER A 248 21.44 19.23 -9.74
CA SER A 248 21.52 20.05 -10.97
C SER A 248 22.63 21.07 -10.89
N GLU A 249 22.76 21.77 -9.77
CA GLU A 249 23.80 22.79 -9.53
C GLU A 249 25.19 22.16 -9.60
N TYR A 250 25.42 21.08 -8.87
CA TYR A 250 26.68 20.36 -8.85
C TYR A 250 27.09 19.81 -10.24
N VAL A 251 26.15 19.13 -10.92
CA VAL A 251 26.43 18.56 -12.25
C VAL A 251 26.73 19.68 -13.27
N THR A 252 26.08 20.83 -13.13
CA THR A 252 26.36 22.01 -13.99
C THR A 252 27.72 22.57 -13.71
N ALA A 253 28.11 22.76 -12.45
CA ALA A 253 29.43 23.26 -12.08
C ALA A 253 30.56 22.35 -12.62
N VAL A 254 30.46 21.03 -12.41
CA VAL A 254 31.43 20.08 -12.96
C VAL A 254 31.51 20.18 -14.49
N LYS A 255 30.35 20.33 -15.17
CA LYS A 255 30.31 20.47 -16.63
C LYS A 255 31.05 21.73 -17.09
N GLU A 256 30.84 22.85 -16.41
CA GLU A 256 31.52 24.12 -16.74
C GLU A 256 33.03 24.03 -16.49
N SER A 257 33.45 23.44 -15.38
CA SER A 257 34.85 23.24 -15.05
C SER A 257 35.58 22.26 -15.99
N PHE A 258 34.88 21.24 -16.49
CA PHE A 258 35.40 20.36 -17.55
C PHE A 258 35.61 21.10 -18.86
N ASP A 259 34.69 22.00 -19.26
CA ASP A 259 34.85 22.82 -20.45
C ASP A 259 36.09 23.74 -20.32
N ASP A 260 36.27 24.36 -19.14
CA ASP A 260 37.40 25.28 -18.88
C ASP A 260 38.74 24.54 -18.84
N ALA A 261 38.79 23.31 -18.34
CA ALA A 261 39.95 22.44 -18.32
C ALA A 261 40.25 21.76 -19.66
N GLY A 262 39.30 21.80 -20.60
CA GLY A 262 39.43 21.14 -21.91
C GLY A 262 39.22 19.63 -21.86
N ILE A 263 38.53 19.12 -20.81
CA ILE A 263 38.11 17.73 -20.70
C ILE A 263 36.90 17.52 -21.60
N ASP A 264 37.00 16.55 -22.51
CA ASP A 264 35.93 16.26 -23.47
C ASP A 264 34.80 15.44 -22.82
N MET A 265 33.59 15.86 -23.04
CA MET A 265 32.36 15.04 -22.77
C MET A 265 31.87 14.54 -24.13
N PRO A 266 32.31 13.36 -24.54
CA PRO A 266 32.20 12.96 -25.94
C PRO A 266 30.77 12.70 -26.39
N TYR A 267 30.49 13.09 -27.62
CA TYR A 267 29.33 12.61 -28.31
C TYR A 267 29.47 11.10 -28.66
N VAL A 268 28.38 10.47 -29.04
CA VAL A 268 28.43 9.06 -29.47
C VAL A 268 29.33 8.94 -30.69
N HIS A 269 30.47 8.26 -30.52
CA HIS A 269 31.40 7.96 -31.60
C HIS A 269 31.00 6.64 -32.28
N ARG A 270 30.98 6.64 -33.62
CA ARG A 270 30.78 5.44 -34.43
C ARG A 270 31.88 5.31 -35.44
N GLN A 271 32.66 4.25 -35.35
CA GLN A 271 33.68 3.93 -36.36
C GLN A 271 33.01 3.18 -37.48
N LEU A 272 32.95 3.79 -38.70
CA LEU A 272 32.45 3.14 -39.90
C LEU A 272 33.66 2.53 -40.66
N THR A 273 33.65 1.23 -40.82
CA THR A 273 34.66 0.52 -41.60
C THR A 273 34.05 0.12 -42.93
N GLY A 274 34.70 0.55 -44.04
CA GLY A 274 34.27 0.28 -45.42
C GLY A 274 34.77 1.34 -46.40
N SER A 275 34.40 1.20 -47.67
CA SER A 275 34.63 2.24 -48.68
C SER A 275 33.39 3.10 -48.85
N VAL A 276 33.52 4.42 -48.75
CA VAL A 276 32.48 5.38 -49.08
C VAL A 276 32.68 5.85 -50.51
N GLU A 277 31.75 5.57 -51.39
CA GLU A 277 31.72 6.11 -52.75
C GLU A 277 31.02 7.46 -52.71
N VAL A 278 31.73 8.53 -52.91
CA VAL A 278 31.14 9.87 -53.05
C VAL A 278 30.68 10.07 -54.46
N ILE A 279 29.37 10.02 -54.68
CA ILE A 279 28.76 10.36 -55.98
C ILE A 279 28.63 11.87 -56.02
N GLU A 280 29.49 12.54 -56.77
CA GLU A 280 29.35 13.96 -57.09
C GLU A 280 28.25 14.09 -58.16
N GLU A 281 27.05 14.55 -57.77
CA GLU A 281 25.98 14.88 -58.69
C GLU A 281 26.40 16.16 -59.42
N VAL A 282 26.96 16.03 -60.64
CA VAL A 282 27.24 17.15 -61.50
C VAL A 282 25.89 17.76 -61.90
N ALA A 283 25.61 18.95 -61.37
CA ALA A 283 24.50 19.79 -61.80
C ALA A 283 24.68 20.04 -63.29
N ALA A 284 23.82 19.43 -64.11
CA ALA A 284 23.72 19.75 -65.53
C ALA A 284 23.08 21.11 -65.68
N GLU A 285 23.78 22.04 -66.38
CA GLU A 285 23.33 23.36 -66.81
C GLU A 285 22.04 23.30 -67.65
#